data_9a629c1a9528f8af7c3867025aec9f04
#
_entry.id   9a629c1a9528f8af7c3867025aec9f04
#
_cell.length_a   1.000
_cell.length_b   1.000
_cell.length_c   1.000
_cell.angle_alpha   90.00
_cell.angle_beta   90.00
_cell.angle_gamma   90.00
#
_symmetry.space_group_name_H-M   'P 1'
#
loop_
_entity.id
_entity.type
_entity.pdbx_description
1 polymer ?
#
loop_
_entity_poly.entity_id
_entity_poly.type
_entity_poly.pdbx_seq_one_letter_code
_entity_poly.pdbx_strand_id
1 'polypeptide(L)'
;TNPKAAVFAGFPRARVLIATYATSGLLAGIAGVIIAARNVNVKYDYGSSYLLVAILIVVMAGVKPEGGYGRIICVVLSAIALQLMSSLLNFGGLSNFVRDFAWGLLLLAFLAVGRYDVASFFNLGNRTKAPIGAQPSSTKP
;
A
#
# COMPACT_ATOMS: atom_id res chain seq x y z
N THR A 1 -14.62 -3.85 0.11
CA THR A 1 -15.86 -3.14 -0.23
C THR A 1 -16.55 -3.87 -1.36
N ASN A 2 -17.82 -4.17 -1.19
CA ASN A 2 -18.57 -4.98 -2.16
C ASN A 2 -19.03 -4.06 -3.32
N PRO A 3 -18.54 -4.26 -4.56
CA PRO A 3 -18.88 -3.40 -5.69
C PRO A 3 -20.35 -3.46 -6.08
N LYS A 4 -21.04 -4.55 -5.75
CA LYS A 4 -22.49 -4.69 -5.98
C LYS A 4 -23.30 -3.80 -5.05
N ALA A 5 -22.90 -3.65 -3.78
CA ALA A 5 -23.57 -2.79 -2.82
C ALA A 5 -23.47 -1.30 -3.20
N ALA A 6 -22.35 -0.87 -3.78
CA ALA A 6 -22.18 0.51 -4.26
C ALA A 6 -23.12 0.86 -5.42
N VAL A 7 -23.39 -0.10 -6.31
CA VAL A 7 -24.34 0.11 -7.43
C VAL A 7 -25.77 0.21 -6.90
N PHE A 8 -26.16 -0.60 -5.92
CA PHE A 8 -27.47 -0.54 -5.27
C PHE A 8 -27.68 0.76 -4.48
N ALA A 9 -26.61 1.37 -3.98
CA ALA A 9 -26.64 2.67 -3.30
C ALA A 9 -26.69 3.88 -4.27
N GLY A 10 -26.84 3.64 -5.58
CA GLY A 10 -26.99 4.72 -6.59
C GLY A 10 -25.71 5.44 -6.96
N PHE A 11 -24.53 4.95 -6.56
CA PHE A 11 -23.26 5.55 -6.96
C PHE A 11 -22.94 5.23 -8.43
N PRO A 12 -22.68 6.24 -9.28
CA PRO A 12 -22.30 6.04 -10.66
C PRO A 12 -20.87 5.52 -10.76
N ARG A 13 -20.71 4.20 -10.65
CA ARG A 13 -19.42 3.49 -10.66
C ARG A 13 -18.52 3.93 -11.82
N ALA A 14 -19.11 4.11 -13.00
CA ALA A 14 -18.36 4.50 -14.19
C ALA A 14 -17.72 5.89 -14.03
N ARG A 15 -18.44 6.86 -13.47
CA ARG A 15 -17.90 8.22 -13.28
C ARG A 15 -16.76 8.24 -12.26
N VAL A 16 -16.87 7.49 -11.17
CA VAL A 16 -15.83 7.40 -10.15
C VAL A 16 -14.57 6.75 -10.73
N LEU A 17 -14.69 5.67 -11.48
CA LEU A 17 -13.58 5.02 -12.15
C LEU A 17 -12.89 5.95 -13.14
N ILE A 18 -13.65 6.60 -14.02
CA ILE A 18 -13.11 7.54 -15.01
C ILE A 18 -12.39 8.70 -14.32
N ALA A 19 -12.97 9.28 -13.27
CA ALA A 19 -12.34 10.35 -12.52
C ALA A 19 -11.02 9.91 -11.86
N THR A 20 -10.99 8.71 -11.26
CA THR A 20 -9.79 8.17 -10.63
C THR A 20 -8.66 7.92 -11.64
N TYR A 21 -8.99 7.32 -12.78
CA TYR A 21 -7.99 7.08 -13.83
C TYR A 21 -7.54 8.38 -14.51
N ALA A 22 -8.44 9.34 -14.71
CA ALA A 22 -8.11 10.64 -15.28
C ALA A 22 -7.16 11.44 -14.35
N THR A 23 -7.43 11.48 -13.05
CA THR A 23 -6.55 12.14 -12.08
C THR A 23 -5.21 11.44 -11.96
N SER A 24 -5.18 10.12 -11.93
CA SER A 24 -3.94 9.33 -11.91
C SER A 24 -3.11 9.57 -13.17
N GLY A 25 -3.74 9.55 -14.35
CA GLY A 25 -3.06 9.81 -15.62
C GLY A 25 -2.50 11.24 -15.72
N LEU A 26 -3.25 12.22 -15.21
CA LEU A 26 -2.79 13.62 -15.17
C LEU A 26 -1.56 13.77 -14.25
N LEU A 27 -1.59 13.18 -13.06
CA LEU A 27 -0.46 13.20 -12.14
C LEU A 27 0.77 12.47 -12.72
N ALA A 28 0.56 11.33 -13.38
CA ALA A 28 1.63 10.60 -14.06
C ALA A 28 2.22 11.41 -15.22
N GLY A 29 1.41 12.13 -15.98
CA GLY A 29 1.87 13.04 -17.05
C GLY A 29 2.74 14.15 -16.50
N ILE A 30 2.32 14.83 -15.43
CA ILE A 30 3.12 15.86 -14.76
C ILE A 30 4.45 15.30 -14.27
N ALA A 31 4.42 14.15 -13.60
CA ALA A 31 5.61 13.47 -13.12
C ALA A 31 6.57 13.11 -14.27
N GLY A 32 6.03 12.63 -15.40
CA GLY A 32 6.79 12.33 -16.60
C GLY A 32 7.51 13.54 -17.18
N VAL A 33 6.84 14.70 -17.26
CA VAL A 33 7.42 15.95 -17.72
C VAL A 33 8.56 16.41 -16.79
N ILE A 34 8.37 16.32 -15.46
CA ILE A 34 9.39 16.70 -14.48
C ILE A 34 10.62 15.79 -14.59
N ILE A 35 10.41 14.48 -14.75
CA ILE A 35 11.50 13.51 -14.92
C ILE A 35 12.26 13.76 -16.23
N ALA A 36 11.54 14.02 -17.32
CA ALA A 36 12.12 14.34 -18.62
C ALA A 36 12.95 15.64 -18.58
N ALA A 37 12.46 16.66 -17.88
CA ALA A 37 13.18 17.92 -17.72
C ALA A 37 14.47 17.76 -16.87
N ARG A 38 14.49 16.82 -15.93
CA ARG A 38 15.63 16.56 -15.07
C ARG A 38 16.70 15.67 -15.72
N ASN A 39 16.27 14.72 -16.53
CA ASN A 39 17.15 13.74 -17.19
C ASN A 39 17.24 14.05 -18.68
N VAL A 40 18.45 14.32 -19.15
CA VAL A 40 18.72 14.60 -20.59
C VAL A 40 18.45 13.36 -21.46
N ASN A 41 18.54 12.17 -20.89
CA ASN A 41 18.26 10.90 -21.58
C ASN A 41 16.99 10.26 -20.99
N VAL A 42 15.91 10.27 -21.76
CA VAL A 42 14.66 9.59 -21.40
C VAL A 42 14.63 8.23 -22.08
N LYS A 43 14.68 7.16 -21.29
CA LYS A 43 14.46 5.79 -21.78
C LYS A 43 12.99 5.43 -21.58
N TYR A 44 12.42 4.66 -22.52
CA TYR A 44 11.04 4.17 -22.43
C TYR A 44 10.80 3.26 -21.20
N ASP A 45 11.86 2.68 -20.65
CA ASP A 45 11.81 1.70 -19.55
C ASP A 45 11.93 2.32 -18.13
N TYR A 46 11.99 3.65 -18.03
CA TYR A 46 12.04 4.30 -16.71
C TYR A 46 10.85 3.96 -15.81
N GLY A 47 9.66 3.70 -16.40
CA GLY A 47 8.45 3.36 -15.68
C GLY A 47 8.54 2.05 -14.92
N SER A 48 9.24 1.06 -15.45
CA SER A 48 9.36 -0.28 -14.85
C SER A 48 10.10 -0.25 -13.51
N SER A 49 11.18 0.52 -13.41
CA SER A 49 11.94 0.67 -12.16
C SER A 49 11.12 1.38 -11.08
N TYR A 50 10.29 2.34 -11.45
CA TYR A 50 9.42 3.05 -10.49
C TYR A 50 8.23 2.23 -10.02
N LEU A 51 7.83 1.19 -10.75
CA LEU A 51 6.72 0.33 -10.36
C LEU A 51 7.00 -0.39 -9.03
N LEU A 52 8.21 -0.93 -8.87
CA LEU A 52 8.63 -1.58 -7.63
C LEU A 52 8.62 -0.60 -6.44
N VAL A 53 9.11 0.62 -6.67
CA VAL A 53 9.10 1.70 -5.68
C VAL A 53 7.67 2.09 -5.30
N ALA A 54 6.77 2.19 -6.28
CA ALA A 54 5.37 2.51 -6.03
C ALA A 54 4.67 1.44 -5.19
N ILE A 55 4.91 0.16 -5.49
CA ILE A 55 4.40 -0.96 -4.68
C ILE A 55 4.92 -0.88 -3.25
N LEU A 56 6.23 -0.60 -3.09
CA LEU A 56 6.86 -0.46 -1.79
C LEU A 56 6.23 0.67 -0.97
N ILE A 57 5.98 1.84 -1.57
CA ILE A 57 5.32 2.97 -0.92
C ILE A 57 3.93 2.58 -0.43
N VAL A 58 3.14 1.90 -1.25
CA VAL A 58 1.77 1.48 -0.92
C VAL A 58 1.76 0.46 0.22
N VAL A 59 2.66 -0.52 0.18
CA VAL A 59 2.80 -1.54 1.23
C VAL A 59 3.26 -0.90 2.55
N MET A 60 4.25 0.00 2.49
CA MET A 60 4.76 0.72 3.65
C MET A 60 3.72 1.64 4.27
N ALA A 61 2.85 2.24 3.46
CA ALA A 61 1.72 3.04 3.93
C ALA A 61 0.59 2.21 4.57
N GLY A 62 0.68 0.88 4.54
CA GLY A 62 -0.35 -0.03 5.06
C GLY A 62 -1.66 0.00 4.28
N VAL A 63 -1.61 0.42 3.01
CA VAL A 63 -2.78 0.40 2.13
C VAL A 63 -3.01 -1.01 1.63
N LYS A 64 -4.22 -1.55 1.89
CA LYS A 64 -4.58 -2.87 1.37
C LYS A 64 -4.88 -2.78 -0.13
N PRO A 65 -4.22 -3.57 -0.97
CA PRO A 65 -4.47 -3.57 -2.42
C PRO A 65 -5.91 -4.02 -2.77
N GLU A 66 -6.57 -4.73 -1.87
CA GLU A 66 -7.97 -5.16 -2.00
C GLU A 66 -8.97 -4.02 -1.75
N GLY A 67 -8.50 -2.84 -1.33
CA GLY A 67 -9.33 -1.68 -1.03
C GLY A 67 -9.93 -1.66 0.38
N GLY A 68 -10.52 -0.54 0.74
CA GLY A 68 -11.24 -0.36 2.00
C GLY A 68 -10.47 0.33 3.11
N TYR A 69 -9.14 0.23 3.15
CA TYR A 69 -8.29 0.89 4.14
C TYR A 69 -7.07 1.52 3.49
N GLY A 70 -6.80 2.76 3.83
CA GLY A 70 -5.61 3.49 3.43
C GLY A 70 -5.80 4.99 3.67
N ARG A 71 -4.77 5.64 4.18
CA ARG A 71 -4.73 7.10 4.35
C ARG A 71 -3.75 7.68 3.35
N ILE A 72 -4.19 8.61 2.54
CA ILE A 72 -3.35 9.31 1.54
C ILE A 72 -2.14 9.98 2.22
N ILE A 73 -2.33 10.51 3.43
CA ILE A 73 -1.24 11.12 4.21
C ILE A 73 -0.13 10.10 4.52
N CYS A 74 -0.48 8.85 4.85
CA CYS A 74 0.50 7.79 5.09
C CYS A 74 1.28 7.45 3.81
N VAL A 75 0.62 7.46 2.65
CA VAL A 75 1.27 7.23 1.35
C VAL A 75 2.28 8.34 1.04
N VAL A 76 1.90 9.59 1.24
CA VAL A 76 2.80 10.75 1.03
C VAL A 76 3.99 10.69 1.99
N LEU A 77 3.74 10.40 3.27
CA LEU A 77 4.82 10.29 4.27
C LEU A 77 5.79 9.14 3.95
N SER A 78 5.26 7.98 3.52
CA SER A 78 6.07 6.85 3.07
C SER A 78 6.89 7.18 1.83
N ALA A 79 6.32 7.92 0.88
CA ALA A 79 7.04 8.37 -0.31
C ALA A 79 8.21 9.31 0.06
N ILE A 80 7.98 10.25 0.99
CA ILE A 80 9.04 11.15 1.47
C ILE A 80 10.13 10.36 2.21
N ALA A 81 9.77 9.44 3.08
CA ALA A 81 10.72 8.61 3.82
C ALA A 81 11.61 7.78 2.89
N LEU A 82 11.01 7.15 1.87
CA LEU A 82 11.75 6.40 0.87
C LEU A 82 12.64 7.29 0.01
N GLN A 83 12.19 8.50 -0.32
CA GLN A 83 13.01 9.46 -1.08
C GLN A 83 14.22 9.93 -0.26
N LEU A 84 14.05 10.18 1.03
CA LEU A 84 15.16 10.49 1.93
C LEU A 84 16.15 9.32 2.02
N MET A 85 15.66 8.09 2.18
CA MET A 85 16.49 6.90 2.20
C MET A 85 17.28 6.74 0.88
N SER A 86 16.62 6.95 -0.26
CA SER A 86 17.27 6.91 -1.57
C SER A 86 18.36 7.97 -1.69
N SER A 87 18.13 9.17 -1.17
CA SER A 87 19.12 10.25 -1.16
C SER A 87 20.34 9.90 -0.31
N LEU A 88 20.14 9.31 0.86
CA LEU A 88 21.22 8.85 1.72
C LEU A 88 22.09 7.78 1.05
N LEU A 89 21.47 6.82 0.36
CA LEU A 89 22.19 5.79 -0.39
C LEU A 89 23.00 6.37 -1.55
N ASN A 90 22.48 7.41 -2.21
CA ASN A 90 23.22 8.14 -3.25
C ASN A 90 24.46 8.88 -2.70
N PHE A 91 24.34 9.49 -1.51
CA PHE A 91 25.49 10.14 -0.84
C PHE A 91 26.59 9.15 -0.46
N GLY A 92 26.24 7.91 -0.16
CA GLY A 92 27.18 6.84 0.13
C GLY A 92 27.97 6.32 -1.08
N GLY A 93 27.75 6.86 -2.29
CA GLY A 93 28.42 6.44 -3.51
C GLY A 93 28.09 5.01 -3.97
N LEU A 94 26.97 4.46 -3.48
CA LEU A 94 26.54 3.12 -3.81
C LEU A 94 26.02 3.04 -5.25
N SER A 95 26.38 1.97 -5.95
CA SER A 95 25.92 1.74 -7.30
C SER A 95 24.39 1.57 -7.37
N ASN A 96 23.81 1.87 -8.53
CA ASN A 96 22.39 1.71 -8.78
C ASN A 96 21.89 0.29 -8.45
N PHE A 97 22.73 -0.72 -8.65
CA PHE A 97 22.42 -2.12 -8.35
C PHE A 97 22.20 -2.36 -6.84
N VAL A 98 23.06 -1.79 -6.00
CA VAL A 98 22.94 -1.90 -4.53
C VAL A 98 21.65 -1.19 -4.05
N ARG A 99 21.30 -0.10 -4.69
CA ARG A 99 20.07 0.62 -4.40
C ARG A 99 18.83 -0.22 -4.71
N ASP A 100 18.77 -0.82 -5.91
CA ASP A 100 17.64 -1.68 -6.31
C ASP A 100 17.53 -2.92 -5.41
N PHE A 101 18.66 -3.49 -4.99
CA PHE A 101 18.72 -4.59 -4.02
C PHE A 101 18.17 -4.15 -2.64
N ALA A 102 18.57 -2.96 -2.17
CA ALA A 102 18.07 -2.41 -0.91
C ALA A 102 16.55 -2.20 -0.93
N TRP A 103 15.99 -1.77 -2.06
CA TRP A 103 14.54 -1.62 -2.23
C TRP A 103 13.82 -2.98 -2.13
N GLY A 104 14.34 -4.01 -2.77
CA GLY A 104 13.79 -5.36 -2.70
C GLY A 104 13.84 -5.93 -1.28
N LEU A 105 14.95 -5.74 -0.60
CA LEU A 105 15.15 -6.19 0.79
C LEU A 105 14.20 -5.46 1.75
N LEU A 106 14.02 -4.17 1.56
CA LEU A 106 13.11 -3.34 2.36
C LEU A 106 11.65 -3.77 2.15
N LEU A 107 11.27 -4.08 0.90
CA LEU A 107 9.95 -4.63 0.60
C LEU A 107 9.71 -5.95 1.33
N LEU A 108 10.68 -6.87 1.30
CA LEU A 108 10.60 -8.15 2.00
C LEU A 108 10.48 -7.96 3.51
N ALA A 109 11.27 -7.05 4.08
CA ALA A 109 11.22 -6.74 5.50
C ALA A 109 9.84 -6.22 5.92
N PHE A 110 9.26 -5.28 5.16
CA PHE A 110 7.92 -4.76 5.43
C PHE A 110 6.82 -5.80 5.28
N LEU A 111 6.90 -6.66 4.26
CA LEU A 111 5.96 -7.76 4.09
C LEU A 111 6.07 -8.78 5.24
N ALA A 112 7.28 -9.08 5.70
CA ALA A 112 7.49 -9.97 6.85
C ALA A 112 6.89 -9.37 8.12
N VAL A 113 7.18 -8.12 8.43
CA VAL A 113 6.64 -7.40 9.61
C VAL A 113 5.11 -7.30 9.52
N GLY A 114 4.55 -6.98 8.37
CA GLY A 114 3.10 -6.90 8.16
C GLY A 114 2.39 -8.25 8.39
N ARG A 115 3.05 -9.36 8.13
CA ARG A 115 2.50 -10.70 8.43
C ARG A 115 2.49 -11.03 9.92
N TYR A 116 3.48 -10.58 10.67
CA TYR A 116 3.53 -10.81 12.12
C TYR A 116 2.43 -10.05 12.85
N ASP A 117 2.13 -8.82 12.43
CA ASP A 117 1.10 -7.99 13.05
C ASP A 117 -0.31 -8.54 12.81
N VAL A 118 -0.58 -9.06 11.60
CA VAL A 118 -1.88 -9.69 11.26
C VAL A 118 -2.11 -10.98 12.06
N ALA A 119 -1.08 -11.80 12.27
CA ALA A 119 -1.18 -13.02 13.06
C ALA A 119 -1.44 -12.73 14.55
N SER A 120 -0.83 -11.68 15.09
CA SER A 120 -1.07 -11.22 16.47
C SER A 120 -2.47 -10.68 16.67
N PHE A 121 -3.00 -9.93 15.70
CA PHE A 121 -4.34 -9.36 15.75
C PHE A 121 -5.44 -10.44 15.63
N PHE A 122 -5.18 -11.49 14.85
CA PHE A 122 -6.12 -12.61 14.70
C PHE A 122 -6.20 -13.48 15.97
N ASN A 123 -5.11 -13.56 16.72
CA ASN A 123 -5.05 -14.35 17.96
C ASN A 123 -5.70 -13.64 19.15
N LEU A 124 -5.74 -12.30 19.16
CA LEU A 124 -6.48 -11.52 20.16
C LEU A 124 -8.00 -11.58 19.95
N GLY A 125 -8.46 -11.67 18.68
CA GLY A 125 -9.89 -11.79 18.37
C GLY A 125 -10.54 -13.11 18.78
N ASN A 126 -9.74 -14.15 18.99
CA ASN A 126 -10.24 -15.48 19.35
C ASN A 126 -10.37 -15.68 20.88
N ARG A 127 -9.83 -14.77 21.68
CA ARG A 127 -9.95 -14.84 23.16
C ARG A 127 -11.25 -14.24 23.71
N THR A 128 -12.03 -13.54 22.91
CA THR A 128 -13.30 -12.91 23.33
C THR A 128 -14.55 -13.76 23.05
N LYS A 129 -14.40 -14.96 22.49
CA LYS A 129 -15.49 -15.93 22.41
C LYS A 129 -15.40 -16.95 23.56
N ALA A 130 -15.50 -16.48 24.78
CA ALA A 130 -15.93 -17.33 25.88
C ALA A 130 -17.40 -17.69 25.63
N PRO A 131 -17.82 -18.95 25.70
CA PRO A 131 -19.21 -19.33 25.54
C PRO A 131 -20.01 -18.87 26.75
N ILE A 132 -20.78 -17.81 26.57
CA ILE A 132 -21.86 -17.47 27.48
C ILE A 132 -22.99 -18.45 27.15
N GLY A 133 -23.13 -19.48 27.97
CA GLY A 133 -24.24 -20.41 27.80
C GLY A 133 -24.08 -21.76 28.49
N ALA A 134 -23.59 -21.78 29.74
CA ALA A 134 -23.89 -22.89 30.63
C ALA A 134 -25.03 -22.47 31.54
N GLN A 135 -26.26 -22.66 31.08
CA GLN A 135 -27.40 -22.67 32.00
C GLN A 135 -27.38 -23.97 32.81
N PRO A 136 -27.46 -23.89 34.12
CA PRO A 136 -27.66 -25.11 34.93
C PRO A 136 -29.06 -25.64 34.70
N SER A 137 -29.17 -26.86 34.22
CA SER A 137 -30.40 -27.62 34.20
C SER A 137 -30.88 -27.83 35.63
N SER A 138 -31.92 -27.13 36.05
CA SER A 138 -32.65 -27.44 37.25
C SER A 138 -33.46 -28.70 36.99
N THR A 139 -32.96 -29.82 37.46
CA THR A 139 -33.77 -30.99 37.76
C THR A 139 -34.63 -30.67 38.96
N LYS A 140 -35.93 -30.85 38.80
CA LYS A 140 -36.87 -30.97 39.89
C LYS A 140 -37.74 -32.20 39.72
N PRO A 141 -38.13 -32.80 40.86
CA PRO A 141 -38.52 -34.18 41.05
C PRO A 141 -39.87 -34.54 40.48
#